data_c56d2b49dbc70731d22d62459de0b642
#
_entry.id   c56d2b49dbc70731d22d62459de0b642
#
_cell.length_a   1.000
_cell.length_b   1.000
_cell.length_c   1.000
_cell.angle_alpha   90.00
_cell.angle_beta   90.00
_cell.angle_gamma   90.00
#
_symmetry.space_group_name_H-M   'P 1'
#
loop_
_entity.id
_entity.type
_entity.pdbx_description
1 polymer ?
#
loop_
_entity_poly.entity_id
_entity_poly.type
_entity_poly.pdbx_seq_one_letter_code
_entity_poly.pdbx_strand_id
1 'polypeptide(L)'
;MRSSYLQSLFAVRVYLICGALLIMAGSLFAASGIYTFTLNSIDGKPAPLADYKGKVILVVNVASQCGYTPQYSALESIYEKYKDKGFVILGFPANNFGHQEPGTNEEIKTFCTRKYSVTFPIYSKISVKEPDQAPLYTYLTKETAPGIQGEIKWNFTKFLVDRNGNVVQRFEPAVTPDSKEMVAAIEKQLK
;
A
#
# COMPACT_ATOMS: atom_id res chain seq x y z
N MET A 1 -9.17 22.63 74.51
CA MET A 1 -9.91 21.93 73.47
C MET A 1 -10.03 22.79 72.22
N ARG A 2 -8.98 23.06 71.48
CA ARG A 2 -9.02 23.76 70.16
C ARG A 2 -7.71 23.48 69.43
N SER A 3 -7.50 22.25 68.96
CA SER A 3 -6.31 21.97 68.13
C SER A 3 -6.43 20.74 67.25
N SER A 4 -7.60 20.25 66.88
CA SER A 4 -7.75 19.02 66.09
C SER A 4 -8.51 19.19 64.76
N TYR A 5 -8.95 20.36 64.40
CA TYR A 5 -9.74 20.59 63.21
C TYR A 5 -8.97 21.18 62.01
N LEU A 6 -7.74 21.61 62.19
CA LEU A 6 -6.94 22.24 61.12
C LEU A 6 -6.01 21.28 60.35
N GLN A 7 -5.84 20.04 60.83
CA GLN A 7 -5.02 19.04 60.09
C GLN A 7 -5.79 18.21 59.09
N SER A 8 -7.13 18.21 59.16
CA SER A 8 -7.97 17.38 58.25
C SER A 8 -8.22 18.03 56.89
N LEU A 9 -8.00 19.33 56.75
CA LEU A 9 -8.29 20.07 55.49
C LEU A 9 -7.10 20.14 54.51
N PHE A 10 -5.88 19.78 54.96
CA PHE A 10 -4.68 19.77 54.11
C PHE A 10 -4.49 18.44 53.36
N ALA A 11 -4.99 17.34 53.94
CA ALA A 11 -4.84 16.01 53.32
C ALA A 11 -5.74 15.76 52.12
N VAL A 12 -6.90 16.44 52.05
CA VAL A 12 -7.87 16.21 50.92
C VAL A 12 -7.52 17.01 49.66
N ARG A 13 -6.71 18.09 49.77
CA ARG A 13 -6.33 18.91 48.60
C ARG A 13 -5.14 18.37 47.81
N VAL A 14 -4.35 17.48 48.38
CA VAL A 14 -3.15 16.91 47.72
C VAL A 14 -3.52 15.73 46.84
N TYR A 15 -4.62 15.01 47.10
CA TYR A 15 -5.05 13.85 46.30
C TYR A 15 -5.85 14.22 45.03
N LEU A 16 -6.30 15.47 44.92
CA LEU A 16 -7.07 15.94 43.74
C LEU A 16 -6.17 16.50 42.61
N ILE A 17 -4.88 16.69 42.82
CA ILE A 17 -3.94 17.23 41.82
C ILE A 17 -3.15 16.11 41.12
N CYS A 18 -3.02 14.92 41.74
CA CYS A 18 -2.33 13.77 41.12
C CYS A 18 -3.22 12.92 40.21
N GLY A 19 -4.53 13.16 40.19
CA GLY A 19 -5.48 12.37 39.36
C GLY A 19 -5.70 12.83 37.93
N ALA A 20 -5.12 13.99 37.54
CA ALA A 20 -5.44 14.61 36.25
C ALA A 20 -4.30 14.57 35.20
N LEU A 21 -3.22 13.83 35.46
CA LEU A 21 -2.08 13.76 34.52
C LEU A 21 -1.83 12.34 33.98
N LEU A 22 -2.88 11.55 33.87
CA LEU A 22 -2.78 10.20 33.31
C LEU A 22 -3.88 9.99 32.29
N ILE A 23 -3.82 10.67 31.17
CA ILE A 23 -4.50 10.26 29.92
C ILE A 23 -4.03 11.23 28.86
N MET A 24 -3.04 10.84 28.07
CA MET A 24 -2.82 11.09 26.65
C MET A 24 -1.47 10.54 26.22
N ALA A 25 -1.17 9.29 26.64
CA ALA A 25 -0.34 8.46 25.76
C ALA A 25 -1.27 7.95 24.67
N GLY A 26 -1.83 8.85 23.87
CA GLY A 26 -2.36 8.51 22.59
C GLY A 26 -1.21 7.87 21.82
N SER A 27 -1.29 6.55 21.62
CA SER A 27 -0.40 5.83 20.74
C SER A 27 -0.37 6.60 19.42
N LEU A 28 0.68 7.40 19.20
CA LEU A 28 1.14 7.67 17.85
C LEU A 28 1.59 6.30 17.29
N PHE A 29 0.64 5.44 16.97
CA PHE A 29 0.84 4.54 15.85
C PHE A 29 0.99 5.49 14.67
N ALA A 30 2.21 5.94 14.43
CA ALA A 30 2.57 6.43 13.12
C ALA A 30 2.08 5.34 12.19
N ALA A 31 1.05 5.66 11.43
CA ALA A 31 0.57 4.79 10.37
C ALA A 31 1.77 4.62 9.42
N SER A 32 2.53 3.58 9.66
CA SER A 32 3.75 3.30 8.88
C SER A 32 3.36 2.88 7.47
N GLY A 33 2.16 2.40 7.25
CA GLY A 33 1.60 2.08 5.96
C GLY A 33 2.64 1.66 4.93
N ILE A 34 2.31 1.76 3.68
CA ILE A 34 3.26 1.41 2.61
C ILE A 34 4.42 2.42 2.45
N TYR A 35 4.34 3.60 3.07
CA TYR A 35 5.35 4.67 2.89
C TYR A 35 6.69 4.41 3.57
N THR A 36 6.80 3.36 4.38
CA THR A 36 8.07 2.93 4.99
C THR A 36 8.97 2.16 4.05
N PHE A 37 8.44 1.69 2.93
CA PHE A 37 9.19 0.85 1.99
C PHE A 37 9.91 1.69 0.95
N THR A 38 11.17 1.31 0.69
CA THR A 38 11.95 1.79 -0.44
C THR A 38 12.33 0.56 -1.28
N LEU A 39 11.95 0.58 -2.54
CA LEU A 39 12.32 -0.46 -3.51
C LEU A 39 13.09 0.20 -4.66
N ASN A 40 13.59 -0.59 -5.59
CA ASN A 40 14.24 -0.06 -6.78
C ASN A 40 13.22 0.13 -7.91
N SER A 41 13.30 1.26 -8.60
CA SER A 41 12.61 1.47 -9.88
C SER A 41 13.08 0.43 -10.90
N ILE A 42 12.39 0.33 -12.04
CA ILE A 42 12.79 -0.57 -13.14
C ILE A 42 14.23 -0.30 -13.65
N ASP A 43 14.74 0.92 -13.44
CA ASP A 43 16.10 1.34 -13.80
C ASP A 43 17.12 1.09 -12.67
N GLY A 44 16.74 0.36 -11.62
CA GLY A 44 17.61 0.00 -10.51
C GLY A 44 17.92 1.14 -9.52
N LYS A 45 17.24 2.27 -9.61
CA LYS A 45 17.43 3.41 -8.71
C LYS A 45 16.50 3.31 -7.49
N PRO A 46 16.94 3.71 -6.28
CA PRO A 46 16.05 3.79 -5.13
C PRO A 46 14.81 4.62 -5.44
N ALA A 47 13.64 4.08 -5.14
CA ALA A 47 12.33 4.69 -5.36
C ALA A 47 11.47 4.48 -4.10
N PRO A 48 11.53 5.39 -3.11
CA PRO A 48 10.77 5.29 -1.88
C PRO A 48 9.28 5.48 -2.15
N LEU A 49 8.43 4.62 -1.56
CA LEU A 49 6.99 4.77 -1.68
C LEU A 49 6.47 6.03 -0.98
N ALA A 50 7.28 6.63 -0.11
CA ALA A 50 7.01 7.93 0.50
C ALA A 50 6.85 9.08 -0.51
N ASP A 51 7.40 8.96 -1.72
CA ASP A 51 7.25 9.95 -2.79
C ASP A 51 5.81 10.06 -3.32
N TYR A 52 4.99 9.07 -2.99
CA TYR A 52 3.55 9.03 -3.36
C TYR A 52 2.62 9.43 -2.22
N LYS A 53 3.13 10.01 -1.12
CA LYS A 53 2.28 10.51 -0.01
C LYS A 53 1.18 11.43 -0.54
N GLY A 54 -0.04 11.23 -0.02
CA GLY A 54 -1.20 12.01 -0.43
C GLY A 54 -1.87 11.54 -1.73
N LYS A 55 -1.31 10.53 -2.42
CA LYS A 55 -1.95 9.91 -3.59
C LYS A 55 -2.71 8.65 -3.22
N VAL A 56 -3.75 8.35 -3.96
CA VAL A 56 -4.38 7.03 -4.00
C VAL A 56 -3.51 6.12 -4.86
N ILE A 57 -3.13 4.96 -4.35
CA ILE A 57 -2.15 4.09 -5.00
C ILE A 57 -2.80 2.73 -5.32
N LEU A 58 -2.55 2.21 -6.52
CA LEU A 58 -2.86 0.83 -6.88
C LEU A 58 -1.55 0.05 -7.04
N VAL A 59 -1.26 -0.84 -6.11
CA VAL A 59 -0.12 -1.76 -6.16
C VAL A 59 -0.53 -3.02 -6.92
N VAL A 60 0.24 -3.42 -7.93
CA VAL A 60 -0.09 -4.58 -8.79
C VAL A 60 1.16 -5.42 -9.04
N ASN A 61 1.09 -6.73 -8.79
CA ASN A 61 2.14 -7.64 -9.27
C ASN A 61 1.83 -8.06 -10.71
N VAL A 62 2.78 -7.86 -11.60
CA VAL A 62 2.58 -7.97 -13.05
C VAL A 62 3.52 -9.02 -13.68
N ALA A 63 3.16 -9.48 -14.88
CA ALA A 63 3.99 -10.39 -15.66
C ALA A 63 3.72 -10.23 -17.16
N SER A 64 4.77 -10.43 -17.99
CA SER A 64 4.74 -10.23 -19.45
C SER A 64 4.13 -11.39 -20.24
N GLN A 65 4.09 -12.61 -19.66
CA GLN A 65 3.68 -13.84 -20.34
C GLN A 65 2.49 -14.55 -19.67
N CYS A 66 1.59 -13.78 -19.06
CA CYS A 66 0.42 -14.26 -18.35
C CYS A 66 -0.85 -14.12 -19.19
N GLY A 67 -1.85 -14.98 -19.00
CA GLY A 67 -3.17 -14.80 -19.60
C GLY A 67 -3.83 -13.47 -19.19
N TYR A 68 -3.44 -12.89 -18.05
CA TYR A 68 -3.93 -11.58 -17.60
C TYR A 68 -3.09 -10.39 -18.10
N THR A 69 -1.99 -10.61 -18.83
CA THR A 69 -1.13 -9.53 -19.36
C THR A 69 -1.90 -8.45 -20.15
N PRO A 70 -2.98 -8.76 -20.91
CA PRO A 70 -3.80 -7.73 -21.55
C PRO A 70 -4.38 -6.67 -20.61
N GLN A 71 -4.45 -6.94 -19.28
CA GLN A 71 -4.88 -5.94 -18.31
C GLN A 71 -3.98 -4.70 -18.23
N TYR A 72 -2.74 -4.74 -18.76
CA TYR A 72 -1.89 -3.55 -18.86
C TYR A 72 -2.60 -2.40 -19.61
N SER A 73 -3.37 -2.71 -20.66
CA SER A 73 -4.13 -1.68 -21.40
C SER A 73 -5.17 -0.99 -20.51
N ALA A 74 -5.90 -1.76 -19.71
CA ALA A 74 -6.89 -1.20 -18.80
C ALA A 74 -6.23 -0.47 -17.61
N LEU A 75 -5.08 -0.97 -17.10
CA LEU A 75 -4.28 -0.27 -16.09
C LEU A 75 -3.83 1.10 -16.61
N GLU A 76 -3.26 1.16 -17.81
CA GLU A 76 -2.83 2.43 -18.39
C GLU A 76 -4.01 3.38 -18.60
N SER A 77 -5.14 2.88 -19.10
CA SER A 77 -6.34 3.68 -19.32
C SER A 77 -6.86 4.33 -18.02
N ILE A 78 -6.94 3.58 -16.91
CA ILE A 78 -7.38 4.16 -15.64
C ILE A 78 -6.31 5.07 -15.03
N TYR A 79 -5.03 4.78 -15.25
CA TYR A 79 -3.94 5.67 -14.83
C TYR A 79 -4.05 7.03 -15.52
N GLU A 80 -4.13 7.06 -16.84
CA GLU A 80 -4.32 8.29 -17.61
C GLU A 80 -5.57 9.07 -17.18
N LYS A 81 -6.68 8.38 -16.91
CA LYS A 81 -7.93 9.02 -16.49
C LYS A 81 -7.84 9.70 -15.11
N TYR A 82 -7.02 9.17 -14.19
CA TYR A 82 -7.06 9.59 -12.79
C TYR A 82 -5.73 10.17 -12.27
N LYS A 83 -4.62 10.11 -13.02
CA LYS A 83 -3.30 10.58 -12.54
C LYS A 83 -3.31 12.04 -12.07
N ASP A 84 -4.00 12.91 -12.80
CA ASP A 84 -4.10 14.34 -12.46
C ASP A 84 -5.05 14.61 -11.27
N LYS A 85 -5.80 13.60 -10.83
CA LYS A 85 -6.65 13.63 -9.64
C LYS A 85 -5.95 13.09 -8.39
N GLY A 86 -4.65 12.77 -8.50
CA GLY A 86 -3.86 12.23 -7.42
C GLY A 86 -3.91 10.71 -7.29
N PHE A 87 -4.07 9.99 -8.40
CA PHE A 87 -3.96 8.54 -8.49
C PHE A 87 -2.62 8.12 -9.08
N VAL A 88 -2.10 6.99 -8.63
CA VAL A 88 -0.90 6.36 -9.22
C VAL A 88 -1.01 4.84 -9.20
N ILE A 89 -0.45 4.20 -10.21
CA ILE A 89 -0.27 2.74 -10.26
C ILE A 89 1.22 2.43 -10.05
N LEU A 90 1.51 1.43 -9.23
CA LEU A 90 2.86 0.92 -9.02
C LEU A 90 2.89 -0.54 -9.46
N GLY A 91 3.55 -0.82 -10.56
CA GLY A 91 3.69 -2.17 -11.13
C GLY A 91 4.94 -2.86 -10.62
N PHE A 92 4.78 -4.07 -10.07
CA PHE A 92 5.86 -4.90 -9.54
C PHE A 92 5.98 -6.19 -10.35
N PRO A 93 6.91 -6.28 -11.31
CA PRO A 93 7.15 -7.52 -12.05
C PRO A 93 7.54 -8.67 -11.11
N ALA A 94 6.94 -9.86 -11.31
CA ALA A 94 7.19 -11.03 -10.46
C ALA A 94 7.19 -12.32 -11.25
N ASN A 95 8.20 -13.17 -11.04
CA ASN A 95 8.37 -14.44 -11.76
C ASN A 95 7.90 -15.67 -10.95
N ASN A 96 7.15 -15.44 -9.86
CA ASN A 96 6.74 -16.49 -8.92
C ASN A 96 5.65 -17.44 -9.48
N PHE A 97 4.94 -17.05 -10.53
CA PHE A 97 3.80 -17.81 -11.05
C PHE A 97 4.07 -18.27 -12.48
N GLY A 98 4.32 -19.57 -12.61
CA GLY A 98 4.52 -20.21 -13.91
C GLY A 98 5.72 -19.67 -14.69
N HIS A 99 6.69 -19.02 -14.03
CA HIS A 99 7.84 -18.38 -14.69
C HIS A 99 7.44 -17.41 -15.81
N GLN A 100 6.34 -16.68 -15.60
CA GLN A 100 5.73 -15.80 -16.61
C GLN A 100 6.34 -14.40 -16.69
N GLU A 101 7.42 -14.13 -15.94
CA GLU A 101 8.22 -12.90 -16.02
C GLU A 101 9.73 -13.21 -16.09
N PRO A 102 10.19 -13.94 -17.13
CA PRO A 102 11.59 -14.40 -17.20
C PRO A 102 12.57 -13.26 -17.53
N GLY A 103 12.11 -12.20 -18.18
CA GLY A 103 12.94 -11.11 -18.70
C GLY A 103 13.75 -10.36 -17.65
N THR A 104 14.80 -9.67 -18.09
CA THR A 104 15.51 -8.66 -17.28
C THR A 104 14.63 -7.44 -17.06
N ASN A 105 15.00 -6.55 -16.13
CA ASN A 105 14.30 -5.29 -15.91
C ASN A 105 14.21 -4.43 -17.19
N GLU A 106 15.27 -4.41 -18.00
CA GLU A 106 15.32 -3.67 -19.26
C GLU A 106 14.36 -4.24 -20.31
N GLU A 107 14.31 -5.58 -20.43
CA GLU A 107 13.36 -6.27 -21.32
C GLU A 107 11.92 -6.03 -20.89
N ILE A 108 11.64 -6.09 -19.58
CA ILE A 108 10.31 -5.82 -19.02
C ILE A 108 9.89 -4.36 -19.30
N LYS A 109 10.79 -3.41 -19.04
CA LYS A 109 10.54 -1.99 -19.35
C LYS A 109 10.20 -1.79 -20.82
N THR A 110 11.01 -2.38 -21.69
CA THR A 110 10.81 -2.32 -23.14
C THR A 110 9.48 -2.94 -23.55
N PHE A 111 9.14 -4.10 -23.01
CA PHE A 111 7.86 -4.77 -23.24
C PHE A 111 6.67 -3.90 -22.83
N CYS A 112 6.66 -3.38 -21.59
CA CYS A 112 5.60 -2.54 -21.06
C CYS A 112 5.39 -1.28 -21.92
N THR A 113 6.49 -0.59 -22.26
CA THR A 113 6.44 0.65 -23.02
C THR A 113 6.02 0.41 -24.46
N ARG A 114 6.63 -0.56 -25.17
CA ARG A 114 6.37 -0.76 -26.60
C ARG A 114 5.05 -1.45 -26.90
N LYS A 115 4.63 -2.39 -26.07
CA LYS A 115 3.43 -3.19 -26.32
C LYS A 115 2.17 -2.59 -25.74
N TYR A 116 2.26 -1.92 -24.59
CA TYR A 116 1.10 -1.41 -23.87
C TYR A 116 1.15 0.09 -23.61
N SER A 117 2.20 0.79 -24.07
CA SER A 117 2.40 2.23 -23.86
C SER A 117 2.34 2.63 -22.37
N VAL A 118 2.79 1.74 -21.49
CA VAL A 118 2.73 1.97 -20.04
C VAL A 118 3.54 3.21 -19.66
N THR A 119 2.89 4.13 -18.96
CA THR A 119 3.49 5.38 -18.45
C THR A 119 3.50 5.45 -16.92
N PHE A 120 2.74 4.59 -16.23
CA PHE A 120 2.80 4.50 -14.78
C PHE A 120 4.13 3.85 -14.31
N PRO A 121 4.57 4.14 -13.06
CA PRO A 121 5.80 3.60 -12.49
C PRO A 121 5.84 2.06 -12.47
N ILE A 122 6.91 1.51 -13.04
CA ILE A 122 7.27 0.09 -12.92
C ILE A 122 8.53 -0.01 -12.05
N TYR A 123 8.52 -0.94 -11.13
CA TYR A 123 9.61 -1.25 -10.23
C TYR A 123 10.47 -2.40 -10.77
N SER A 124 11.66 -2.59 -10.21
CA SER A 124 12.49 -3.78 -10.49
C SER A 124 11.74 -5.04 -10.13
N LYS A 125 12.04 -6.13 -10.85
CA LYS A 125 11.46 -7.45 -10.57
C LYS A 125 11.76 -7.89 -9.13
N ILE A 126 10.73 -8.34 -8.43
CA ILE A 126 10.81 -8.81 -7.04
C ILE A 126 10.12 -10.16 -6.89
N SER A 127 10.32 -10.81 -5.74
CA SER A 127 9.49 -11.93 -5.33
C SER A 127 8.27 -11.44 -4.53
N VAL A 128 7.10 -11.94 -4.86
CA VAL A 128 5.83 -11.62 -4.16
C VAL A 128 5.32 -12.79 -3.32
N LYS A 129 6.10 -13.86 -3.22
CA LYS A 129 5.76 -15.11 -2.52
C LYS A 129 6.98 -15.65 -1.76
N GLU A 130 6.72 -16.39 -0.66
CA GLU A 130 7.76 -17.11 0.08
C GLU A 130 8.54 -18.09 -0.85
N PRO A 131 9.84 -18.41 -0.51
CA PRO A 131 10.54 -18.03 0.74
C PRO A 131 11.22 -16.65 0.71
N ASP A 132 11.36 -16.01 -0.44
CA ASP A 132 12.11 -14.78 -0.69
C ASP A 132 11.19 -13.55 -0.93
N GLN A 133 10.00 -13.59 -0.36
CA GLN A 133 9.00 -12.54 -0.48
C GLN A 133 9.54 -11.16 -0.07
N ALA A 134 9.39 -10.17 -0.95
CA ALA A 134 9.80 -8.80 -0.68
C ALA A 134 9.04 -8.20 0.53
N PRO A 135 9.69 -7.37 1.39
CA PRO A 135 9.08 -6.81 2.60
C PRO A 135 7.74 -6.09 2.36
N LEU A 136 7.59 -5.35 1.27
CA LEU A 136 6.33 -4.74 0.88
C LEU A 136 5.22 -5.79 0.74
N TYR A 137 5.50 -6.92 0.09
CA TYR A 137 4.50 -7.96 -0.12
C TYR A 137 4.25 -8.78 1.16
N THR A 138 5.24 -8.90 2.06
CA THR A 138 5.01 -9.43 3.41
C THR A 138 3.99 -8.55 4.16
N TYR A 139 4.18 -7.23 4.15
CA TYR A 139 3.22 -6.29 4.73
C TYR A 139 1.82 -6.43 4.10
N LEU A 140 1.72 -6.40 2.76
CA LEU A 140 0.44 -6.47 2.04
C LEU A 140 -0.33 -7.76 2.34
N THR A 141 0.38 -8.88 2.55
CA THR A 141 -0.23 -10.20 2.71
C THR A 141 -0.42 -10.66 4.15
N LYS A 142 0.30 -10.06 5.12
CA LYS A 142 0.32 -10.52 6.52
C LYS A 142 -0.01 -9.44 7.56
N GLU A 143 0.18 -8.16 7.24
CA GLU A 143 0.15 -7.08 8.24
C GLU A 143 -0.99 -6.06 8.01
N THR A 144 -1.74 -6.21 6.92
CA THR A 144 -2.93 -5.41 6.61
C THR A 144 -4.15 -5.88 7.40
N ALA A 145 -5.32 -5.27 7.20
CA ALA A 145 -6.56 -5.70 7.84
C ALA A 145 -6.92 -7.16 7.45
N PRO A 146 -7.49 -7.96 8.36
CA PRO A 146 -7.74 -9.40 8.13
C PRO A 146 -8.47 -9.74 6.83
N GLY A 147 -9.41 -8.89 6.37
CA GLY A 147 -10.14 -9.10 5.10
C GLY A 147 -9.32 -8.81 3.83
N ILE A 148 -8.08 -8.29 3.97
CA ILE A 148 -7.18 -7.96 2.86
C ILE A 148 -6.02 -8.96 2.77
N GLN A 149 -5.65 -9.55 3.92
CA GLN A 149 -4.55 -10.49 4.05
C GLN A 149 -4.73 -11.75 3.19
N GLY A 150 -3.65 -12.48 3.05
CA GLY A 150 -3.59 -13.76 2.36
C GLY A 150 -2.54 -13.79 1.26
N GLU A 151 -2.06 -14.98 0.94
CA GLU A 151 -1.05 -15.18 -0.09
C GLU A 151 -1.49 -14.64 -1.46
N ILE A 152 -0.52 -14.18 -2.24
CA ILE A 152 -0.74 -13.88 -3.65
C ILE A 152 -0.91 -15.20 -4.41
N LYS A 153 -2.07 -15.36 -5.02
CA LYS A 153 -2.41 -16.62 -5.73
C LYS A 153 -1.95 -16.61 -7.18
N TRP A 154 -1.87 -15.45 -7.81
CA TRP A 154 -1.48 -15.32 -9.20
C TRP A 154 -1.02 -13.90 -9.57
N ASN A 155 -0.48 -13.75 -10.78
CA ASN A 155 -0.17 -12.44 -11.36
C ASN A 155 -1.42 -11.57 -11.45
N PHE A 156 -1.23 -10.25 -11.42
CA PHE A 156 -2.30 -9.24 -11.48
C PHE A 156 -3.25 -9.23 -10.28
N THR A 157 -2.78 -9.62 -9.09
CA THR A 157 -3.43 -9.27 -7.82
C THR A 157 -3.18 -7.79 -7.54
N LYS A 158 -4.18 -7.06 -7.08
CA LYS A 158 -4.10 -5.61 -6.88
C LYS A 158 -4.47 -5.26 -5.44
N PHE A 159 -3.79 -4.22 -4.91
CA PHE A 159 -4.09 -3.64 -3.60
C PHE A 159 -4.32 -2.14 -3.77
N LEU A 160 -5.48 -1.65 -3.33
CA LEU A 160 -5.81 -0.24 -3.31
C LEU A 160 -5.40 0.37 -1.97
N VAL A 161 -4.72 1.49 -2.04
CA VAL A 161 -4.16 2.21 -0.88
C VAL A 161 -4.73 3.61 -0.86
N ASP A 162 -5.14 4.08 0.30
CA ASP A 162 -5.65 5.42 0.50
C ASP A 162 -4.53 6.47 0.53
N ARG A 163 -4.90 7.76 0.62
CA ARG A 163 -3.96 8.89 0.67
C ARG A 163 -3.06 8.90 1.91
N ASN A 164 -3.43 8.13 2.94
CA ASN A 164 -2.66 8.01 4.19
C ASN A 164 -1.67 6.83 4.17
N GLY A 165 -1.69 6.01 3.10
CA GLY A 165 -0.83 4.83 2.96
C GLY A 165 -1.42 3.56 3.54
N ASN A 166 -2.70 3.56 3.91
CA ASN A 166 -3.38 2.38 4.41
C ASN A 166 -3.92 1.56 3.23
N VAL A 167 -3.72 0.25 3.26
CA VAL A 167 -4.33 -0.66 2.30
C VAL A 167 -5.81 -0.82 2.65
N VAL A 168 -6.70 -0.44 1.73
CA VAL A 168 -8.14 -0.40 1.98
C VAL A 168 -8.92 -1.48 1.25
N GLN A 169 -8.36 -2.06 0.20
CA GLN A 169 -9.01 -3.14 -0.55
C GLN A 169 -8.00 -3.97 -1.34
N ARG A 170 -8.32 -5.25 -1.53
CA ARG A 170 -7.61 -6.18 -2.40
C ARG A 170 -8.55 -6.65 -3.51
N PHE A 171 -8.01 -6.82 -4.70
CA PHE A 171 -8.73 -7.38 -5.86
C PHE A 171 -7.95 -8.56 -6.41
N GLU A 172 -8.65 -9.65 -6.63
CA GLU A 172 -8.08 -10.83 -7.25
C GLU A 172 -7.82 -10.62 -8.75
N PRO A 173 -6.97 -11.45 -9.39
CA PRO A 173 -6.56 -11.28 -10.78
C PRO A 173 -7.70 -11.10 -11.78
N ALA A 174 -8.82 -11.80 -11.60
CA ALA A 174 -9.96 -11.77 -12.50
C ALA A 174 -10.70 -10.42 -12.51
N VAL A 175 -10.57 -9.60 -11.46
CA VAL A 175 -11.17 -8.26 -11.42
C VAL A 175 -10.35 -7.34 -12.32
N THR A 176 -10.93 -6.95 -13.46
CA THR A 176 -10.25 -6.08 -14.43
C THR A 176 -10.14 -4.64 -13.90
N PRO A 177 -9.07 -3.90 -14.28
CA PRO A 177 -8.85 -2.54 -13.80
C PRO A 177 -9.97 -1.56 -14.14
N ASP A 178 -10.64 -1.76 -15.26
CA ASP A 178 -11.77 -0.95 -15.76
C ASP A 178 -13.14 -1.43 -15.27
N SER A 179 -13.19 -2.47 -14.43
CA SER A 179 -14.44 -2.96 -13.86
C SER A 179 -15.16 -1.89 -13.04
N LYS A 180 -16.49 -1.92 -13.02
CA LYS A 180 -17.30 -0.99 -12.19
C LYS A 180 -16.90 -1.02 -10.73
N GLU A 181 -16.56 -2.22 -10.22
CA GLU A 181 -16.13 -2.43 -8.83
C GLU A 181 -14.83 -1.66 -8.53
N MET A 182 -13.79 -1.85 -9.35
CA MET A 182 -12.50 -1.22 -9.12
C MET A 182 -12.56 0.29 -9.34
N VAL A 183 -13.22 0.73 -10.40
CA VAL A 183 -13.41 2.17 -10.68
C VAL A 183 -14.13 2.86 -9.53
N ALA A 184 -15.23 2.28 -9.02
CA ALA A 184 -15.96 2.84 -7.88
C ALA A 184 -15.11 2.90 -6.60
N ALA A 185 -14.27 1.88 -6.34
CA ALA A 185 -13.37 1.87 -5.21
C ALA A 185 -12.30 2.97 -5.32
N ILE A 186 -11.69 3.15 -6.50
CA ILE A 186 -10.72 4.22 -6.75
C ILE A 186 -11.38 5.59 -6.57
N GLU A 187 -12.52 5.84 -7.21
CA GLU A 187 -13.24 7.12 -7.13
C GLU A 187 -13.68 7.46 -5.70
N LYS A 188 -13.99 6.44 -4.87
CA LYS A 188 -14.28 6.62 -3.45
C LYS A 188 -13.07 7.16 -2.69
N GLN A 189 -11.85 6.70 -2.99
CA GLN A 189 -10.64 7.14 -2.30
C GLN A 189 -10.12 8.49 -2.82
N LEU A 190 -10.54 8.89 -4.03
CA LEU A 190 -10.15 10.18 -4.63
C LEU A 190 -10.95 11.38 -4.12
N LYS A 191 -12.13 11.15 -3.51
CA LYS A 191 -12.97 12.19 -2.89
C LYS A 191 -12.32 12.73 -1.62
#